data_b0390bcc50c407ef92a9e985cb661f3e
#
_entry.id   b0390bcc50c407ef92a9e985cb661f3e
#
_cell.length_a   1.000
_cell.length_b   1.000
_cell.length_c   1.000
_cell.angle_alpha   90.00
_cell.angle_beta   90.00
_cell.angle_gamma   90.00
#
_symmetry.space_group_name_H-M   'P 1'
#
loop_
_entity.id
_entity.type
_entity.pdbx_description
1 polymer ?
#
loop_
_entity_poly.entity_id
_entity_poly.type
_entity_poly.pdbx_seq_one_letter_code
_entity_poly.pdbx_strand_id
1 'polypeptide(L)'
;MLNAYPDSIGMNLQDMVTMLQMPEFKDVFSLFYVLPTFFNSDLDRGFSVIDYDINKELVSEADLKALDALNIQLKFDIVLNHLSVASPQFKDLIKHGDQSGYKDFFINWNEFWIGNGTMGKDGVMIPREEFLNKLFMRKSGLPILKVVFPDGSEKPYWNTFYQQITYNKISTEDLNKVEGLTSDKAKFVCKIVNKAIDVNKDFTSLNFKVDDRLTKEIIKIINHKRSYLGQMDVNANSELVWDFYEETLQKVSGFGGKILRL
;
A
#
# COMPACT_ATOMS: atom_id res chain seq x y z
N MET A 1 -24.97 -13.03 -15.75
CA MET A 1 -23.76 -12.73 -14.95
C MET A 1 -24.18 -12.19 -13.61
N LEU A 2 -23.65 -12.72 -12.52
CA LEU A 2 -23.71 -12.13 -11.19
C LEU A 2 -22.47 -11.25 -11.00
N ASN A 3 -22.60 -10.08 -10.38
CA ASN A 3 -21.48 -9.20 -10.02
C ASN A 3 -21.62 -8.84 -8.55
N ALA A 4 -20.67 -9.30 -7.70
CA ALA A 4 -20.75 -9.10 -6.26
C ALA A 4 -19.39 -9.26 -5.59
N TYR A 5 -19.25 -8.67 -4.41
CA TYR A 5 -18.19 -9.03 -3.48
C TYR A 5 -18.50 -10.37 -2.79
N PRO A 6 -17.49 -11.11 -2.31
CA PRO A 6 -17.71 -12.33 -1.53
C PRO A 6 -18.66 -12.17 -0.34
N ASP A 7 -18.71 -10.98 0.25
CA ASP A 7 -19.52 -10.60 1.42
C ASP A 7 -20.74 -9.71 1.07
N SER A 8 -21.19 -9.71 -0.20
CA SER A 8 -22.35 -8.91 -0.61
C SER A 8 -23.68 -9.46 -0.09
N ILE A 9 -23.74 -10.76 0.17
CA ILE A 9 -24.87 -11.43 0.79
C ILE A 9 -24.33 -12.26 1.96
N GLY A 10 -24.82 -11.97 3.15
CA GLY A 10 -24.29 -12.60 4.36
C GLY A 10 -22.91 -12.07 4.75
N MET A 11 -22.01 -12.97 5.17
CA MET A 11 -20.72 -12.61 5.73
C MET A 11 -19.53 -12.99 4.85
N ASN A 12 -19.70 -13.96 3.94
CA ASN A 12 -18.60 -14.51 3.14
C ASN A 12 -19.14 -15.21 1.87
N LEU A 13 -18.22 -15.77 1.07
CA LEU A 13 -18.57 -16.40 -0.20
C LEU A 13 -19.48 -17.63 -0.03
N GLN A 14 -19.41 -18.33 1.09
CA GLN A 14 -20.27 -19.49 1.36
C GLN A 14 -21.75 -19.11 1.37
N ASP A 15 -22.12 -17.94 1.89
CA ASP A 15 -23.50 -17.46 1.90
C ASP A 15 -23.99 -17.20 0.46
N MET A 16 -23.11 -16.65 -0.40
CA MET A 16 -23.39 -16.49 -1.84
C MET A 16 -23.58 -17.83 -2.53
N VAL A 17 -22.72 -18.81 -2.26
CA VAL A 17 -22.82 -20.18 -2.78
C VAL A 17 -24.13 -20.83 -2.36
N THR A 18 -24.49 -20.68 -1.08
CA THR A 18 -25.77 -21.20 -0.56
C THR A 18 -26.96 -20.62 -1.30
N MET A 19 -26.98 -19.30 -1.55
CA MET A 19 -28.00 -18.66 -2.36
C MET A 19 -28.05 -19.23 -3.78
N LEU A 20 -26.89 -19.36 -4.45
CA LEU A 20 -26.79 -19.88 -5.81
C LEU A 20 -27.26 -21.34 -5.96
N GLN A 21 -27.25 -22.11 -4.88
CA GLN A 21 -27.75 -23.49 -4.82
C GLN A 21 -29.27 -23.59 -4.63
N MET A 22 -29.95 -22.49 -4.26
CA MET A 22 -31.39 -22.47 -4.09
C MET A 22 -32.10 -22.72 -5.44
N PRO A 23 -33.26 -23.40 -5.47
CA PRO A 23 -33.99 -23.69 -6.71
C PRO A 23 -34.27 -22.46 -7.57
N GLU A 24 -34.53 -21.30 -6.94
CA GLU A 24 -34.84 -20.03 -7.60
C GLU A 24 -33.65 -19.42 -8.34
N PHE A 25 -32.42 -19.76 -7.96
CA PHE A 25 -31.18 -19.23 -8.54
C PHE A 25 -30.40 -20.28 -9.36
N LYS A 26 -30.81 -21.54 -9.28
CA LYS A 26 -30.16 -22.61 -10.02
C LYS A 26 -30.22 -22.33 -11.53
N ASP A 27 -29.07 -22.43 -12.18
CA ASP A 27 -28.90 -22.22 -13.64
C ASP A 27 -29.21 -20.80 -14.13
N VAL A 28 -29.46 -19.82 -13.22
CA VAL A 28 -29.71 -18.42 -13.59
C VAL A 28 -28.43 -17.71 -14.01
N PHE A 29 -27.32 -18.06 -13.39
CA PHE A 29 -26.03 -17.41 -13.64
C PHE A 29 -25.01 -18.43 -14.16
N SER A 30 -24.38 -18.14 -15.29
CA SER A 30 -23.26 -18.90 -15.86
C SER A 30 -21.90 -18.27 -15.58
N LEU A 31 -21.89 -17.03 -15.11
CA LEU A 31 -20.68 -16.26 -14.82
C LEU A 31 -20.84 -15.47 -13.52
N PHE A 32 -19.89 -15.63 -12.62
CA PHE A 32 -19.77 -14.82 -11.41
C PHE A 32 -18.54 -13.91 -11.52
N TYR A 33 -18.76 -12.62 -11.62
CA TYR A 33 -17.73 -11.60 -11.51
C TYR A 33 -17.52 -11.28 -10.04
N VAL A 34 -16.48 -11.89 -9.49
CA VAL A 34 -16.13 -11.73 -8.08
C VAL A 34 -15.25 -10.49 -7.92
N LEU A 35 -15.71 -9.57 -7.10
CA LEU A 35 -15.03 -8.29 -6.86
C LEU A 35 -13.83 -8.43 -5.90
N PRO A 36 -12.91 -7.48 -5.89
CA PRO A 36 -11.52 -7.65 -5.42
C PRO A 36 -11.30 -8.05 -3.96
N THR A 37 -12.28 -7.95 -3.04
CA THR A 37 -12.11 -8.49 -1.67
C THR A 37 -11.92 -10.00 -1.62
N PHE A 38 -12.01 -10.68 -2.77
CA PHE A 38 -11.60 -12.06 -2.95
C PHE A 38 -10.12 -12.28 -2.62
N PHE A 39 -9.28 -11.30 -2.92
CA PHE A 39 -7.85 -11.30 -2.63
C PHE A 39 -7.54 -10.55 -1.32
N ASN A 40 -6.35 -10.77 -0.77
CA ASN A 40 -5.87 -10.01 0.38
C ASN A 40 -5.72 -8.53 0.01
N SER A 41 -6.42 -7.66 0.73
CA SER A 41 -6.47 -6.22 0.48
C SER A 41 -6.75 -5.45 1.76
N ASP A 42 -6.46 -4.15 1.80
CA ASP A 42 -6.65 -3.31 3.00
C ASP A 42 -7.54 -2.08 2.79
N LEU A 43 -7.56 -1.51 1.59
CA LEU A 43 -8.27 -0.29 1.29
C LEU A 43 -9.15 -0.43 0.04
N ASP A 44 -9.96 0.58 -0.22
CA ASP A 44 -10.70 0.79 -1.46
C ASP A 44 -11.55 -0.43 -1.86
N ARG A 45 -12.15 -1.08 -0.85
CA ARG A 45 -13.03 -2.25 -1.06
C ARG A 45 -12.38 -3.35 -1.91
N GLY A 46 -11.09 -3.62 -1.65
CA GLY A 46 -10.34 -4.68 -2.32
C GLY A 46 -9.40 -4.20 -3.43
N PHE A 47 -9.57 -2.97 -3.94
CA PHE A 47 -8.69 -2.47 -5.00
C PHE A 47 -7.29 -2.06 -4.50
N SER A 48 -7.08 -1.96 -3.19
CA SER A 48 -5.75 -1.85 -2.58
C SER A 48 -5.21 -3.24 -2.26
N VAL A 49 -4.72 -3.93 -3.27
CA VAL A 49 -4.28 -5.32 -3.18
C VAL A 49 -2.97 -5.41 -2.39
N ILE A 50 -2.93 -6.29 -1.40
CA ILE A 50 -1.71 -6.67 -0.66
C ILE A 50 -0.96 -7.76 -1.43
N ASP A 51 -1.67 -8.81 -1.79
CA ASP A 51 -1.23 -9.91 -2.63
C ASP A 51 -2.45 -10.59 -3.28
N TYR A 52 -2.18 -11.45 -4.26
CA TYR A 52 -3.21 -12.21 -4.97
C TYR A 52 -3.44 -13.61 -4.37
N ASP A 53 -3.19 -13.79 -3.08
CA ASP A 53 -3.69 -14.95 -2.36
C ASP A 53 -5.16 -14.76 -1.97
N ILE A 54 -5.87 -15.87 -1.83
CA ILE A 54 -7.27 -15.86 -1.41
C ILE A 54 -7.39 -15.25 -0.01
N ASN A 55 -8.30 -14.30 0.14
CA ASN A 55 -8.70 -13.78 1.43
C ASN A 55 -9.46 -14.86 2.21
N LYS A 56 -8.76 -15.59 3.07
CA LYS A 56 -9.30 -16.72 3.83
C LYS A 56 -10.37 -16.35 4.85
N GLU A 57 -10.54 -15.07 5.14
CA GLU A 57 -11.66 -14.60 5.99
C GLU A 57 -12.99 -14.63 5.23
N LEU A 58 -12.95 -14.46 3.91
CA LEU A 58 -14.13 -14.34 3.06
C LEU A 58 -14.34 -15.52 2.11
N VAL A 59 -13.30 -16.29 1.80
CA VAL A 59 -13.31 -17.30 0.74
C VAL A 59 -12.60 -18.57 1.19
N SER A 60 -13.21 -19.72 0.95
CA SER A 60 -12.63 -21.02 1.17
C SER A 60 -12.47 -21.83 -0.14
N GLU A 61 -11.59 -22.82 -0.14
CA GLU A 61 -11.48 -23.76 -1.26
C GLU A 61 -12.78 -24.55 -1.51
N ALA A 62 -13.57 -24.78 -0.47
CA ALA A 62 -14.86 -25.46 -0.58
C ALA A 62 -15.85 -24.62 -1.40
N ASP A 63 -15.82 -23.28 -1.24
CA ASP A 63 -16.69 -22.38 -2.01
C ASP A 63 -16.34 -22.43 -3.50
N LEU A 64 -15.06 -22.46 -3.86
CA LEU A 64 -14.59 -22.54 -5.24
C LEU A 64 -15.03 -23.87 -5.89
N LYS A 65 -14.88 -24.99 -5.17
CA LYS A 65 -15.36 -26.30 -5.62
C LYS A 65 -16.88 -26.34 -5.81
N ALA A 66 -17.62 -25.67 -4.92
CA ALA A 66 -19.06 -25.60 -5.03
C ALA A 66 -19.52 -24.75 -6.23
N LEU A 67 -18.84 -23.63 -6.52
CA LEU A 67 -19.09 -22.82 -7.70
C LEU A 67 -18.77 -23.57 -9.00
N ASP A 68 -17.67 -24.33 -9.02
CA ASP A 68 -17.31 -25.19 -10.16
C ASP A 68 -18.36 -26.27 -10.39
N ALA A 69 -18.86 -26.93 -9.33
CA ALA A 69 -19.93 -27.91 -9.40
C ALA A 69 -21.27 -27.33 -9.91
N LEU A 70 -21.48 -26.02 -9.75
CA LEU A 70 -22.62 -25.30 -10.33
C LEU A 70 -22.37 -24.87 -11.79
N ASN A 71 -21.24 -25.21 -12.40
CA ASN A 71 -20.79 -24.78 -13.72
C ASN A 71 -20.76 -23.23 -13.89
N ILE A 72 -20.47 -22.52 -12.80
CA ILE A 72 -20.33 -21.06 -12.81
C ILE A 72 -18.87 -20.69 -13.07
N GLN A 73 -18.64 -19.99 -14.18
CA GLN A 73 -17.32 -19.45 -14.50
C GLN A 73 -17.01 -18.26 -13.61
N LEU A 74 -15.72 -18.10 -13.25
CA LEU A 74 -15.26 -16.97 -12.42
C LEU A 74 -14.58 -15.92 -13.28
N LYS A 75 -14.91 -14.65 -12.99
CA LYS A 75 -14.26 -13.46 -13.52
C LYS A 75 -13.69 -12.65 -12.35
N PHE A 76 -12.46 -12.16 -12.50
CA PHE A 76 -11.78 -11.35 -11.49
C PHE A 76 -11.26 -10.02 -12.05
N ASP A 77 -11.11 -9.03 -11.16
CA ASP A 77 -10.31 -7.84 -11.42
C ASP A 77 -8.84 -8.11 -11.08
N ILE A 78 -7.95 -7.65 -11.94
CA ILE A 78 -6.52 -7.61 -11.67
C ILE A 78 -6.06 -6.15 -11.72
N VAL A 79 -5.63 -5.65 -10.59
CA VAL A 79 -5.11 -4.28 -10.46
C VAL A 79 -3.64 -4.28 -10.89
N LEU A 80 -3.35 -3.69 -12.06
CA LEU A 80 -2.01 -3.71 -12.64
C LEU A 80 -1.19 -2.45 -12.35
N ASN A 81 -1.82 -1.37 -11.89
CA ASN A 81 -1.18 -0.07 -11.80
C ASN A 81 -0.66 0.27 -10.40
N HIS A 82 -1.12 -0.42 -9.35
CA HIS A 82 -0.66 -0.17 -7.98
C HIS A 82 -0.83 -1.38 -7.06
N LEU A 83 -0.08 -1.36 -5.95
CA LEU A 83 -0.26 -2.28 -4.82
C LEU A 83 -0.36 -1.51 -3.51
N SER A 84 -0.92 -2.15 -2.50
CA SER A 84 -0.92 -1.63 -1.13
C SER A 84 0.50 -1.48 -0.59
N VAL A 85 0.72 -0.47 0.24
CA VAL A 85 1.92 -0.36 1.09
C VAL A 85 2.07 -1.53 2.08
N ALA A 86 1.01 -2.32 2.30
CA ALA A 86 1.08 -3.56 3.07
C ALA A 86 1.61 -4.76 2.27
N SER A 87 1.84 -4.61 0.96
CA SER A 87 2.39 -5.67 0.11
C SER A 87 3.77 -6.14 0.57
N PRO A 88 4.13 -7.41 0.36
CA PRO A 88 5.47 -7.93 0.66
C PRO A 88 6.58 -7.13 -0.01
N GLN A 89 6.37 -6.71 -1.26
CA GLN A 89 7.32 -5.94 -2.06
C GLN A 89 7.60 -4.57 -1.43
N PHE A 90 6.56 -3.84 -1.00
CA PHE A 90 6.75 -2.54 -0.37
C PHE A 90 7.36 -2.67 1.03
N LYS A 91 6.97 -3.67 1.81
CA LYS A 91 7.59 -3.96 3.12
C LYS A 91 9.08 -4.27 3.00
N ASP A 92 9.46 -5.04 1.98
CA ASP A 92 10.87 -5.31 1.70
C ASP A 92 11.63 -4.04 1.32
N LEU A 93 11.03 -3.20 0.46
CA LEU A 93 11.59 -1.91 0.07
C LEU A 93 11.87 -1.02 1.29
N ILE A 94 10.92 -0.87 2.19
CA ILE A 94 11.07 -0.04 3.41
C ILE A 94 12.14 -0.65 4.35
N LYS A 95 12.20 -1.97 4.44
CA LYS A 95 13.13 -2.66 5.34
C LYS A 95 14.57 -2.62 4.86
N HIS A 96 14.82 -2.68 3.55
CA HIS A 96 16.15 -2.82 2.98
C HIS A 96 16.61 -1.59 2.17
N GLY A 97 15.71 -0.65 1.87
CA GLY A 97 16.02 0.56 1.12
C GLY A 97 16.61 0.27 -0.25
N ASP A 98 17.73 0.93 -0.58
CA ASP A 98 18.43 0.74 -1.86
C ASP A 98 19.01 -0.68 -2.04
N GLN A 99 19.05 -1.50 -0.98
CA GLN A 99 19.46 -2.91 -1.03
C GLN A 99 18.28 -3.88 -1.24
N SER A 100 17.06 -3.37 -1.32
CA SER A 100 15.89 -4.19 -1.59
C SER A 100 15.96 -4.81 -2.99
N GLY A 101 15.56 -6.08 -3.09
CA GLY A 101 15.33 -6.73 -4.38
C GLY A 101 14.17 -6.10 -5.17
N TYR A 102 13.32 -5.34 -4.49
CA TYR A 102 12.15 -4.67 -5.08
C TYR A 102 12.33 -3.15 -5.25
N LYS A 103 13.57 -2.63 -5.23
CA LYS A 103 13.82 -1.18 -5.35
C LYS A 103 13.23 -0.56 -6.63
N ASP A 104 13.21 -1.33 -7.72
CA ASP A 104 12.74 -0.90 -9.03
C ASP A 104 11.28 -1.35 -9.31
N PHE A 105 10.63 -2.01 -8.34
CA PHE A 105 9.26 -2.49 -8.48
C PHE A 105 8.23 -1.34 -8.45
N PHE A 106 8.47 -0.34 -7.64
CA PHE A 106 7.65 0.87 -7.55
C PHE A 106 8.34 2.04 -8.24
N ILE A 107 7.55 3.00 -8.74
CA ILE A 107 8.11 4.14 -9.46
C ILE A 107 8.77 5.11 -8.47
N ASN A 108 10.10 5.13 -8.45
CA ASN A 108 10.85 6.21 -7.79
C ASN A 108 10.63 7.50 -8.57
N TRP A 109 9.95 8.47 -7.93
CA TRP A 109 9.59 9.72 -8.57
C TRP A 109 10.79 10.50 -9.11
N ASN A 110 11.84 10.64 -8.33
CA ASN A 110 13.00 11.42 -8.74
C ASN A 110 13.74 10.76 -9.91
N GLU A 111 13.90 9.45 -9.89
CA GLU A 111 14.55 8.72 -10.96
C GLU A 111 13.75 8.79 -12.28
N PHE A 112 12.43 8.69 -12.19
CA PHE A 112 11.56 8.78 -13.36
C PHE A 112 11.69 10.12 -14.08
N TRP A 113 11.90 11.21 -13.35
CA TRP A 113 11.97 12.56 -13.92
C TRP A 113 13.38 13.04 -14.23
N ILE A 114 14.42 12.20 -14.13
CA ILE A 114 15.79 12.57 -14.55
C ILE A 114 15.77 13.02 -16.02
N GLY A 115 16.36 14.20 -16.28
CA GLY A 115 16.39 14.82 -17.60
C GLY A 115 15.09 15.55 -18.02
N ASN A 116 13.98 15.35 -17.26
CA ASN A 116 12.68 15.94 -17.58
C ASN A 116 12.11 16.81 -16.44
N GLY A 117 12.93 17.13 -15.46
CA GLY A 117 12.56 17.96 -14.32
C GLY A 117 13.75 18.68 -13.70
N THR A 118 13.50 19.46 -12.66
CA THR A 118 14.50 20.15 -11.84
C THR A 118 14.31 19.78 -10.38
N MET A 119 15.41 19.61 -9.65
CA MET A 119 15.34 19.27 -8.22
C MET A 119 14.81 20.45 -7.40
N GLY A 120 13.72 20.22 -6.68
CA GLY A 120 13.15 21.16 -5.74
C GLY A 120 13.96 21.25 -4.44
N LYS A 121 13.71 22.32 -3.66
CA LYS A 121 14.40 22.57 -2.37
C LYS A 121 14.09 21.48 -1.31
N ASP A 122 12.97 20.79 -1.45
CA ASP A 122 12.51 19.73 -0.54
C ASP A 122 13.00 18.32 -0.95
N GLY A 123 13.93 18.26 -1.94
CA GLY A 123 14.49 17.01 -2.45
C GLY A 123 13.57 16.24 -3.39
N VAL A 124 12.52 16.89 -3.91
CA VAL A 124 11.60 16.28 -4.89
C VAL A 124 11.82 16.89 -6.26
N MET A 125 11.91 16.04 -7.29
CA MET A 125 11.99 16.48 -8.67
C MET A 125 10.67 17.14 -9.10
N ILE A 126 10.75 18.35 -9.65
CA ILE A 126 9.62 19.07 -10.23
C ILE A 126 9.67 18.83 -11.75
N PRO A 127 8.72 18.10 -12.33
CA PRO A 127 8.67 17.88 -13.77
C PRO A 127 8.51 19.18 -14.54
N ARG A 128 8.97 19.20 -15.79
CA ARG A 128 8.71 20.34 -16.69
C ARG A 128 7.21 20.55 -16.88
N GLU A 129 6.80 21.80 -17.13
CA GLU A 129 5.40 22.20 -17.21
C GLU A 129 4.60 21.38 -18.24
N GLU A 130 5.20 21.03 -19.36
CA GLU A 130 4.60 20.21 -20.41
C GLU A 130 4.17 18.80 -19.93
N PHE A 131 4.83 18.28 -18.88
CA PHE A 131 4.48 17.01 -18.24
C PHE A 131 3.52 17.21 -17.06
N LEU A 132 3.70 18.27 -16.27
CA LEU A 132 2.81 18.57 -15.14
C LEU A 132 1.35 18.68 -15.59
N ASN A 133 1.09 19.27 -16.75
CA ASN A 133 -0.25 19.42 -17.31
C ASN A 133 -0.88 18.11 -17.78
N LYS A 134 -0.09 17.02 -17.87
CA LYS A 134 -0.55 15.68 -18.25
C LYS A 134 -0.66 14.73 -17.07
N LEU A 135 -0.16 15.11 -15.90
CA LEU A 135 -0.22 14.27 -14.72
C LEU A 135 -1.65 14.16 -14.20
N PHE A 136 -2.07 12.93 -13.95
CA PHE A 136 -3.30 12.70 -13.21
C PHE A 136 -3.05 12.90 -11.71
N MET A 137 -3.71 13.88 -11.12
CA MET A 137 -3.61 14.23 -9.71
C MET A 137 -5.00 14.21 -9.07
N ARG A 138 -5.24 13.31 -8.14
CA ARG A 138 -6.52 13.25 -7.40
C ARG A 138 -6.65 14.37 -6.36
N LYS A 139 -5.53 14.91 -5.90
CA LYS A 139 -5.44 15.98 -4.89
C LYS A 139 -4.53 17.09 -5.42
N SER A 140 -4.57 18.26 -4.81
CA SER A 140 -3.58 19.30 -5.06
C SER A 140 -2.18 18.84 -4.65
N GLY A 141 -1.18 19.21 -5.44
CA GLY A 141 0.22 18.80 -5.26
C GLY A 141 0.61 17.58 -6.07
N LEU A 142 1.90 17.22 -6.00
CA LEU A 142 2.43 16.10 -6.75
C LEU A 142 1.93 14.76 -6.17
N PRO A 143 1.67 13.73 -7.01
CA PRO A 143 1.19 12.42 -6.57
C PRO A 143 2.34 11.57 -6.02
N ILE A 144 2.88 11.96 -4.88
CA ILE A 144 4.03 11.31 -4.26
C ILE A 144 3.78 10.95 -2.80
N LEU A 145 4.40 9.87 -2.36
CA LEU A 145 4.59 9.51 -0.97
C LEU A 145 6.09 9.51 -0.67
N LYS A 146 6.52 10.33 0.31
CA LYS A 146 7.90 10.29 0.80
C LYS A 146 8.06 9.15 1.79
N VAL A 147 8.94 8.21 1.48
CA VAL A 147 9.26 7.06 2.34
C VAL A 147 10.65 7.23 2.95
N VAL A 148 10.81 6.77 4.19
CA VAL A 148 12.08 6.83 4.93
C VAL A 148 12.77 5.49 4.85
N PHE A 149 13.99 5.48 4.35
CA PHE A 149 14.83 4.30 4.27
C PHE A 149 15.61 4.06 5.56
N PRO A 150 16.21 2.85 5.76
CA PRO A 150 16.94 2.52 6.98
C PRO A 150 18.13 3.45 7.28
N ASP A 151 18.74 4.05 6.27
CA ASP A 151 19.82 5.04 6.39
C ASP A 151 19.30 6.43 6.83
N GLY A 152 17.99 6.61 6.89
CA GLY A 152 17.31 7.86 7.23
C GLY A 152 17.10 8.79 6.05
N SER A 153 17.46 8.41 4.83
CA SER A 153 17.14 9.17 3.64
C SER A 153 15.64 9.10 3.34
N GLU A 154 15.10 10.17 2.76
CA GLU A 154 13.72 10.21 2.26
C GLU A 154 13.73 10.07 0.75
N LYS A 155 12.95 9.12 0.24
CA LYS A 155 12.77 8.91 -1.20
C LYS A 155 11.32 9.15 -1.58
N PRO A 156 11.03 9.99 -2.60
CA PRO A 156 9.68 10.17 -3.13
C PRO A 156 9.35 9.04 -4.10
N TYR A 157 8.26 8.34 -3.85
CA TYR A 157 7.69 7.33 -4.73
C TYR A 157 6.36 7.81 -5.29
N TRP A 158 6.02 7.40 -6.52
CA TRP A 158 4.75 7.74 -7.13
C TRP A 158 3.58 7.10 -6.38
N ASN A 159 2.60 7.92 -6.06
CA ASN A 159 1.40 7.50 -5.36
C ASN A 159 0.21 8.33 -5.84
N THR A 160 -0.54 7.78 -6.78
CA THR A 160 -1.66 8.49 -7.44
C THR A 160 -2.92 8.47 -6.59
N PHE A 161 -3.17 7.40 -5.85
CA PHE A 161 -4.49 7.16 -5.26
C PHE A 161 -4.56 7.57 -3.80
N TYR A 162 -4.57 6.62 -2.89
CA TYR A 162 -4.70 6.90 -1.46
C TYR A 162 -3.34 6.95 -0.78
N GLN A 163 -3.14 7.94 0.08
CA GLN A 163 -1.95 8.02 0.92
C GLN A 163 -2.27 8.63 2.29
N GLN A 164 -1.71 8.04 3.31
CA GLN A 164 -1.67 8.57 4.66
C GLN A 164 -0.35 8.18 5.32
N ILE A 165 0.27 9.14 6.02
CA ILE A 165 1.40 8.89 6.89
C ILE A 165 0.90 9.01 8.31
N THR A 166 1.21 8.01 9.12
CA THR A 166 1.00 8.02 10.56
C THR A 166 2.31 7.75 11.28
N TYR A 167 2.35 7.94 12.58
CA TYR A 167 3.54 7.72 13.38
C TYR A 167 3.21 6.83 14.56
N ASN A 168 4.03 5.83 14.80
CA ASN A 168 3.98 5.06 16.02
C ASN A 168 4.58 5.88 17.17
N LYS A 169 4.06 5.67 18.38
CA LYS A 169 4.60 6.32 19.58
C LYS A 169 6.07 5.96 19.78
N ILE A 170 6.84 6.95 20.25
CA ILE A 170 8.23 6.75 20.64
C ILE A 170 8.34 6.44 22.13
N SER A 171 9.33 5.65 22.48
CA SER A 171 9.69 5.31 23.87
C SER A 171 11.01 5.97 24.28
N THR A 172 11.32 5.94 25.56
CA THR A 172 12.63 6.40 26.06
C THR A 172 13.78 5.52 25.55
N GLU A 173 13.51 4.23 25.31
CA GLU A 173 14.48 3.29 24.73
C GLU A 173 14.86 3.68 23.30
N ASP A 174 13.91 4.17 22.52
CA ASP A 174 14.19 4.67 21.15
C ASP A 174 15.17 5.85 21.18
N LEU A 175 15.07 6.70 22.20
CA LEU A 175 15.89 7.90 22.37
C LEU A 175 17.22 7.64 23.12
N ASN A 176 17.38 6.51 23.80
CA ASN A 176 18.61 6.18 24.54
C ASN A 176 19.86 6.07 23.64
N LYS A 177 19.68 5.94 22.34
CA LYS A 177 20.74 5.90 21.33
C LYS A 177 21.28 7.29 20.96
N VAL A 178 20.60 8.35 21.39
CA VAL A 178 20.99 9.73 21.06
C VAL A 178 22.04 10.20 22.05
N GLU A 179 23.27 10.28 21.58
CA GLU A 179 24.39 10.72 22.41
C GLU A 179 24.22 12.15 22.91
N GLY A 180 24.33 12.36 24.22
CA GLY A 180 24.16 13.66 24.87
C GLY A 180 22.72 14.00 25.29
N LEU A 181 21.75 13.12 24.99
CA LEU A 181 20.38 13.28 25.46
C LEU A 181 20.22 12.67 26.87
N THR A 182 19.91 13.50 27.86
CA THR A 182 19.68 13.03 29.24
C THR A 182 18.32 12.30 29.36
N SER A 183 18.20 11.38 30.34
CA SER A 183 16.98 10.62 30.59
C SER A 183 15.75 11.52 30.81
N ASP A 184 15.90 12.64 31.53
CA ASP A 184 14.78 13.56 31.77
C ASP A 184 14.35 14.29 30.49
N LYS A 185 15.32 14.68 29.66
CA LYS A 185 15.02 15.25 28.34
C LYS A 185 14.33 14.22 27.43
N ALA A 186 14.79 12.96 27.42
CA ALA A 186 14.16 11.88 26.66
C ALA A 186 12.70 11.68 27.10
N LYS A 187 12.42 11.62 28.40
CA LYS A 187 11.04 11.54 28.93
C LYS A 187 10.18 12.72 28.49
N PHE A 188 10.75 13.95 28.57
CA PHE A 188 10.03 15.15 28.13
C PHE A 188 9.71 15.08 26.62
N VAL A 189 10.69 14.72 25.78
CA VAL A 189 10.50 14.57 24.33
C VAL A 189 9.43 13.52 24.02
N CYS A 190 9.52 12.33 24.62
CA CYS A 190 8.49 11.29 24.44
C CYS A 190 7.09 11.82 24.76
N LYS A 191 6.93 12.54 25.88
CA LYS A 191 5.65 13.09 26.31
C LYS A 191 5.04 14.04 25.29
N ILE A 192 5.83 15.01 24.79
CA ILE A 192 5.31 16.03 23.87
C ILE A 192 5.09 15.49 22.46
N VAL A 193 5.99 14.60 21.97
CA VAL A 193 5.85 13.95 20.65
C VAL A 193 4.64 13.02 20.64
N ASN A 194 4.51 12.12 21.62
CA ASN A 194 3.38 11.19 21.67
C ASN A 194 2.03 11.91 21.81
N LYS A 195 2.00 13.03 22.55
CA LYS A 195 0.82 13.89 22.60
C LYS A 195 0.50 14.52 21.24
N ALA A 196 1.51 14.94 20.48
CA ALA A 196 1.30 15.48 19.13
C ALA A 196 0.80 14.40 18.16
N ILE A 197 1.35 13.19 18.24
CA ILE A 197 0.90 12.02 17.47
C ILE A 197 -0.57 11.70 17.77
N ASP A 198 -0.97 11.66 19.04
CA ASP A 198 -2.34 11.35 19.45
C ASP A 198 -3.39 12.32 18.89
N VAL A 199 -3.00 13.57 18.63
CA VAL A 199 -3.88 14.60 18.05
C VAL A 199 -3.56 14.92 16.59
N ASN A 200 -2.77 14.09 15.94
CA ASN A 200 -2.32 14.24 14.54
C ASN A 200 -1.74 15.63 14.24
N LYS A 201 -0.96 16.17 15.19
CA LYS A 201 -0.30 17.48 15.05
C LYS A 201 1.13 17.31 14.58
N ASP A 202 1.58 18.24 13.73
CA ASP A 202 2.97 18.32 13.30
C ASP A 202 3.93 18.46 14.49
N PHE A 203 4.85 17.52 14.63
CA PHE A 203 5.87 17.49 15.69
C PHE A 203 7.15 18.22 15.28
N THR A 204 7.35 18.57 14.00
CA THR A 204 8.56 19.28 13.53
C THR A 204 8.64 20.70 14.09
N SER A 205 7.50 21.28 14.45
CA SER A 205 7.39 22.59 15.08
C SER A 205 7.54 22.58 16.60
N LEU A 206 7.69 21.37 17.23
CA LEU A 206 7.82 21.24 18.67
C LEU A 206 9.20 21.70 19.17
N ASN A 207 9.21 22.44 20.28
CA ASN A 207 10.44 22.78 20.96
C ASN A 207 10.84 21.65 21.94
N PHE A 208 11.84 20.86 21.53
CA PHE A 208 12.36 19.74 22.34
C PHE A 208 13.26 20.21 23.50
N LYS A 209 13.54 21.50 23.62
CA LYS A 209 14.43 22.11 24.65
C LYS A 209 15.84 21.51 24.64
N VAL A 210 16.35 21.22 23.46
CA VAL A 210 17.69 20.73 23.16
C VAL A 210 18.31 21.53 22.02
N ASP A 211 19.59 21.34 21.73
CA ASP A 211 20.26 21.97 20.62
C ASP A 211 19.81 21.42 19.25
N ASP A 212 20.24 22.08 18.18
CA ASP A 212 19.84 21.71 16.80
C ASP A 212 20.32 20.33 16.38
N ARG A 213 21.50 19.89 16.87
CA ARG A 213 22.02 18.56 16.57
C ARG A 213 21.14 17.49 17.17
N LEU A 214 20.82 17.59 18.45
CA LEU A 214 19.91 16.69 19.14
C LEU A 214 18.50 16.72 18.54
N THR A 215 18.02 17.91 18.16
CA THR A 215 16.73 18.07 17.49
C THR A 215 16.68 17.27 16.19
N LYS A 216 17.72 17.33 15.35
CA LYS A 216 17.78 16.57 14.09
C LYS A 216 17.81 15.06 14.34
N GLU A 217 18.58 14.59 15.31
CA GLU A 217 18.65 13.17 15.67
C GLU A 217 17.29 12.65 16.21
N ILE A 218 16.62 13.44 17.05
CA ILE A 218 15.26 13.10 17.54
C ILE A 218 14.27 13.00 16.39
N ILE A 219 14.25 13.98 15.47
CA ILE A 219 13.37 13.97 14.30
C ILE A 219 13.66 12.75 13.41
N LYS A 220 14.93 12.38 13.23
CA LYS A 220 15.31 11.18 12.50
C LYS A 220 14.71 9.93 13.13
N ILE A 221 14.77 9.78 14.45
CA ILE A 221 14.18 8.65 15.16
C ILE A 221 12.66 8.62 14.99
N ILE A 222 11.99 9.78 15.13
CA ILE A 222 10.54 9.85 14.93
C ILE A 222 10.18 9.45 13.49
N ASN A 223 10.93 9.90 12.49
CA ASN A 223 10.71 9.54 11.10
C ASN A 223 10.83 8.03 10.84
N HIS A 224 11.72 7.32 11.53
CA HIS A 224 11.80 5.85 11.45
C HIS A 224 10.59 5.12 12.08
N LYS A 225 9.75 5.84 12.82
CA LYS A 225 8.48 5.31 13.36
C LYS A 225 7.28 5.58 12.45
N ARG A 226 7.50 6.08 11.23
CA ARG A 226 6.44 6.24 10.24
C ARG A 226 5.79 4.91 9.91
N SER A 227 4.48 4.94 9.79
CA SER A 227 3.67 3.91 9.17
C SER A 227 2.95 4.51 7.98
N TYR A 228 2.82 3.74 6.95
CA TYR A 228 2.21 4.17 5.70
C TYR A 228 0.90 3.42 5.48
N LEU A 229 -0.08 4.12 4.94
CA LEU A 229 -1.32 3.55 4.43
C LEU A 229 -1.54 4.15 3.04
N GLY A 230 -1.63 3.33 2.02
CA GLY A 230 -1.71 3.84 0.66
C GLY A 230 -1.53 2.79 -0.43
N GLN A 231 -1.62 3.29 -1.65
CA GLN A 231 -1.56 2.50 -2.89
C GLN A 231 -0.40 3.04 -3.73
N MET A 232 0.66 2.25 -3.89
CA MET A 232 1.89 2.64 -4.55
C MET A 232 1.88 2.23 -6.01
N ASP A 233 2.14 3.18 -6.90
CA ASP A 233 2.18 2.91 -8.34
C ASP A 233 3.39 2.03 -8.69
N VAL A 234 3.13 0.96 -9.46
CA VAL A 234 4.15 0.00 -9.87
C VAL A 234 4.85 0.45 -11.15
N ASN A 235 6.11 0.07 -11.31
CA ASN A 235 6.95 0.46 -12.43
C ASN A 235 6.86 -0.53 -13.58
N ALA A 236 5.99 -0.28 -14.54
CA ALA A 236 5.83 -1.13 -15.73
C ALA A 236 7.07 -1.26 -16.62
N ASN A 237 8.14 -0.47 -16.37
CA ASN A 237 9.43 -0.64 -17.04
C ASN A 237 10.32 -1.66 -16.33
N SER A 238 9.94 -2.17 -15.17
CA SER A 238 10.70 -3.16 -14.40
C SER A 238 10.29 -4.58 -14.78
N GLU A 239 11.25 -5.45 -15.08
CA GLU A 239 11.01 -6.88 -15.30
C GLU A 239 10.35 -7.54 -14.09
N LEU A 240 10.71 -7.14 -12.87
CA LEU A 240 10.10 -7.64 -11.62
C LEU A 240 8.57 -7.47 -11.58
N VAL A 241 8.05 -6.42 -12.21
CA VAL A 241 6.61 -6.17 -12.29
C VAL A 241 5.95 -7.14 -13.28
N TRP A 242 6.63 -7.45 -14.38
CA TRP A 242 6.12 -8.42 -15.37
C TRP A 242 6.14 -9.85 -14.83
N ASP A 243 7.19 -10.24 -14.13
CA ASP A 243 7.26 -11.52 -13.42
C ASP A 243 6.12 -11.65 -12.40
N PHE A 244 5.89 -10.59 -11.61
CA PHE A 244 4.76 -10.53 -10.68
C PHE A 244 3.41 -10.66 -11.38
N TYR A 245 3.22 -10.05 -12.55
CA TYR A 245 1.98 -10.20 -13.31
C TYR A 245 1.81 -11.63 -13.83
N GLU A 246 2.86 -12.25 -14.34
CA GLU A 246 2.81 -13.64 -14.80
C GLU A 246 2.42 -14.58 -13.65
N GLU A 247 3.09 -14.48 -12.50
CA GLU A 247 2.78 -15.25 -11.30
C GLU A 247 1.32 -15.03 -10.85
N THR A 248 0.86 -13.77 -10.88
CA THR A 248 -0.52 -13.41 -10.53
C THR A 248 -1.52 -14.08 -11.47
N LEU A 249 -1.30 -14.03 -12.77
CA LEU A 249 -2.19 -14.64 -13.76
C LEU A 249 -2.26 -16.16 -13.62
N GLN A 250 -1.10 -16.80 -13.38
CA GLN A 250 -1.03 -18.25 -13.12
C GLN A 250 -1.81 -18.60 -11.85
N LYS A 251 -1.63 -17.84 -10.77
CA LYS A 251 -2.33 -18.03 -9.49
C LYS A 251 -3.85 -17.89 -9.64
N VAL A 252 -4.31 -16.82 -10.29
CA VAL A 252 -5.74 -16.55 -10.51
C VAL A 252 -6.38 -17.60 -11.41
N SER A 253 -5.66 -18.08 -12.42
CA SER A 253 -6.09 -19.22 -13.24
C SER A 253 -6.25 -20.48 -12.39
N GLY A 254 -5.36 -20.72 -11.44
CA GLY A 254 -5.41 -21.82 -10.49
C GLY A 254 -6.65 -21.79 -9.57
N PHE A 255 -7.17 -20.60 -9.28
CA PHE A 255 -8.44 -20.43 -8.52
C PHE A 255 -9.70 -20.62 -9.38
N GLY A 256 -9.56 -21.02 -10.63
CA GLY A 256 -10.68 -21.20 -11.56
C GLY A 256 -11.06 -19.93 -12.32
N GLY A 257 -10.25 -18.88 -12.29
CA GLY A 257 -10.45 -17.66 -13.08
C GLY A 257 -10.37 -17.96 -14.58
N LYS A 258 -11.44 -17.70 -15.30
CA LYS A 258 -11.54 -17.87 -16.77
C LYS A 258 -11.54 -16.56 -17.52
N ILE A 259 -11.97 -15.49 -16.87
CA ILE A 259 -12.09 -14.15 -17.44
C ILE A 259 -11.44 -13.17 -16.49
N LEU A 260 -10.64 -12.26 -17.04
CA LEU A 260 -9.97 -11.19 -16.28
C LEU A 260 -10.43 -9.83 -16.81
N ARG A 261 -10.56 -8.89 -15.90
CA ARG A 261 -10.63 -7.46 -16.18
C ARG A 261 -9.34 -6.82 -15.69
N LEU A 262 -8.65 -6.13 -16.59
CA LEU A 262 -7.43 -5.38 -16.35
C LEU A 262 -7.73 -3.90 -16.23
#